data_485d833b9ccab4afd088ae2f66cf9aa5
#
_entry.id   485d833b9ccab4afd088ae2f66cf9aa5
#
_cell.length_a   1.000
_cell.length_b   1.000
_cell.length_c   1.000
_cell.angle_alpha   90.00
_cell.angle_beta   90.00
_cell.angle_gamma   90.00
#
_symmetry.space_group_name_H-M   'P 1'
#
loop_
_entity.id
_entity.type
_entity.pdbx_description
1 polymer ?
#
loop_
_entity_poly.entity_id
_entity_poly.type
_entity_poly.pdbx_seq_one_letter_code
_entity_poly.pdbx_strand_id
1 'polypeptide(L)'
;APAAVLADVADHLDYIKRVAGAEHVGLGSDFDGITETVKGLEDVSKFPDLLAELIKRGWTDTEIRGVAGENVLRVLSRAEAVSAQLRATRPASTKTIQQLDRKSTP
;
A
#
# COMPACT_ATOMS: atom_id res chain seq x y z
N ALA A 1 -19.39 18.09 3.11
CA ALA A 1 -19.37 16.81 2.39
C ALA A 1 -19.80 15.69 3.35
N PRO A 2 -20.53 14.66 2.91
CA PRO A 2 -20.84 13.51 3.76
C PRO A 2 -19.55 12.84 4.20
N ALA A 3 -19.49 12.37 5.45
CA ALA A 3 -18.35 11.65 5.98
C ALA A 3 -18.17 10.31 5.23
N ALA A 4 -16.92 9.97 4.90
CA ALA A 4 -16.58 8.70 4.27
C ALA A 4 -16.90 7.52 5.21
N VAL A 5 -17.33 6.42 4.64
CA VAL A 5 -17.65 5.19 5.35
C VAL A 5 -16.82 4.01 4.83
N LEU A 6 -16.80 2.91 5.58
CA LEU A 6 -16.07 1.69 5.23
C LEU A 6 -16.32 1.23 3.77
N ALA A 7 -17.55 1.33 3.29
CA ALA A 7 -17.91 0.96 1.93
C ALA A 7 -17.17 1.80 0.87
N ASP A 8 -16.92 3.08 1.13
CA ASP A 8 -16.16 3.93 0.22
C ASP A 8 -14.70 3.46 0.09
N VAL A 9 -14.11 3.00 1.20
CA VAL A 9 -12.77 2.40 1.18
C VAL A 9 -12.76 1.11 0.37
N ALA A 10 -13.77 0.27 0.54
CA ALA A 10 -13.91 -0.95 -0.26
C ALA A 10 -14.08 -0.64 -1.76
N ASP A 11 -14.81 0.43 -2.12
CA ASP A 11 -14.94 0.89 -3.52
C ASP A 11 -13.57 1.29 -4.10
N HIS A 12 -12.74 1.98 -3.33
CA HIS A 12 -11.37 2.33 -3.73
C HIS A 12 -10.50 1.08 -3.94
N LEU A 13 -10.60 0.09 -3.05
CA LEU A 13 -9.86 -1.17 -3.18
C LEU A 13 -10.30 -1.95 -4.43
N ASP A 14 -11.60 -2.03 -4.69
CA ASP A 14 -12.13 -2.64 -5.93
C ASP A 14 -11.63 -1.90 -7.18
N TYR A 15 -11.56 -0.57 -7.13
CA TYR A 15 -11.04 0.22 -8.23
C TYR A 15 -9.56 -0.08 -8.48
N ILE A 16 -8.72 -0.07 -7.42
CA ILE A 16 -7.29 -0.37 -7.53
C ILE A 16 -7.07 -1.79 -8.05
N LYS A 17 -7.81 -2.77 -7.51
CA LYS A 17 -7.78 -4.16 -7.99
C LYS A 17 -8.07 -4.24 -9.50
N ARG A 18 -9.07 -3.51 -9.97
CA ARG A 18 -9.46 -3.52 -11.40
C ARG A 18 -8.41 -2.88 -12.30
N VAL A 19 -7.74 -1.81 -11.85
CA VAL A 19 -6.77 -1.05 -12.65
C VAL A 19 -5.38 -1.63 -12.58
N ALA A 20 -4.92 -2.02 -11.39
CA ALA A 20 -3.54 -2.42 -11.13
C ALA A 20 -3.37 -3.91 -10.85
N GLY A 21 -4.43 -4.61 -10.44
CA GLY A 21 -4.39 -5.98 -9.97
C GLY A 21 -4.39 -6.07 -8.44
N ALA A 22 -4.99 -7.13 -7.91
CA ALA A 22 -5.12 -7.35 -6.46
C ALA A 22 -3.76 -7.50 -5.75
N GLU A 23 -2.73 -7.91 -6.47
CA GLU A 23 -1.37 -8.08 -5.97
C GLU A 23 -0.60 -6.75 -5.75
N HIS A 24 -1.18 -5.64 -6.20
CA HIS A 24 -0.55 -4.30 -6.13
C HIS A 24 -1.23 -3.37 -5.12
N VAL A 25 -2.07 -3.89 -4.25
CA VAL A 25 -2.78 -3.10 -3.25
C VAL A 25 -2.52 -3.63 -1.85
N GLY A 26 -2.46 -2.73 -0.89
CA GLY A 26 -2.33 -3.01 0.54
C GLY A 26 -3.10 -1.99 1.36
N LEU A 27 -3.16 -2.19 2.67
CA LEU A 27 -3.82 -1.30 3.61
C LEU A 27 -2.79 -0.43 4.33
N GLY A 28 -3.06 0.88 4.39
CA GLY A 28 -2.28 1.85 5.14
C GLY A 28 -3.22 2.89 5.71
N SER A 29 -3.41 2.90 7.01
CA SER A 29 -4.46 3.67 7.68
C SER A 29 -4.02 5.05 8.17
N ASP A 30 -2.73 5.20 8.49
CA ASP A 30 -2.18 6.43 9.09
C ASP A 30 -2.91 6.89 10.36
N PHE A 31 -3.43 5.98 11.15
CA PHE A 31 -4.23 6.29 12.33
C PHE A 31 -3.56 7.26 13.31
N ASP A 32 -2.22 7.25 13.40
CA ASP A 32 -1.45 8.13 14.28
C ASP A 32 -1.23 9.54 13.68
N GLY A 33 -1.46 9.70 12.38
CA GLY A 33 -1.16 10.95 11.65
C GLY A 33 -2.38 11.72 11.14
N ILE A 34 -3.60 11.20 11.36
CA ILE A 34 -4.84 11.82 10.89
C ILE A 34 -5.72 12.28 12.04
N THR A 35 -6.49 13.35 11.84
CA THR A 35 -7.42 13.90 12.82
C THR A 35 -8.84 13.37 12.68
N GLU A 36 -9.20 12.87 11.50
CA GLU A 36 -10.52 12.32 11.20
C GLU A 36 -10.36 10.92 10.61
N THR A 37 -11.18 9.99 11.06
CA THR A 37 -11.19 8.62 10.60
C THR A 37 -12.42 8.33 9.75
N VAL A 38 -12.34 7.28 8.94
CA VAL A 38 -13.49 6.78 8.18
C VAL A 38 -14.46 6.08 9.12
N LYS A 39 -15.75 6.37 8.99
CA LYS A 39 -16.78 5.70 9.78
C LYS A 39 -16.80 4.19 9.49
N GLY A 40 -16.64 3.38 10.53
CA GLY A 40 -16.51 1.93 10.44
C GLY A 40 -15.06 1.46 10.28
N LEU A 41 -14.09 2.40 10.24
CA LEU A 41 -12.65 2.14 10.22
C LEU A 41 -11.93 3.13 11.14
N GLU A 42 -12.41 3.24 12.38
CA GLU A 42 -11.90 4.22 13.33
C GLU A 42 -10.52 3.83 13.90
N ASP A 43 -10.23 2.55 13.93
CA ASP A 43 -8.96 2.01 14.44
C ASP A 43 -8.66 0.62 13.83
N VAL A 44 -7.50 0.06 14.20
CA VAL A 44 -7.02 -1.23 13.68
C VAL A 44 -7.96 -2.40 13.97
N SER A 45 -8.79 -2.34 15.01
CA SER A 45 -9.76 -3.38 15.35
C SER A 45 -10.85 -3.55 14.29
N LYS A 46 -10.99 -2.59 13.39
CA LYS A 46 -11.97 -2.56 12.31
C LYS A 46 -11.47 -3.16 10.99
N PHE A 47 -10.20 -3.50 10.85
CA PHE A 47 -9.72 -4.16 9.64
C PHE A 47 -10.45 -5.48 9.31
N PRO A 48 -10.81 -6.34 10.28
CA PRO A 48 -11.62 -7.52 9.98
C PRO A 48 -12.96 -7.19 9.30
N ASP A 49 -13.60 -6.08 9.66
CA ASP A 49 -14.86 -5.64 9.05
C ASP A 49 -14.65 -5.24 7.58
N LEU A 50 -13.54 -4.56 7.27
CA LEU A 50 -13.17 -4.22 5.90
C LEU A 50 -12.90 -5.49 5.08
N LEU A 51 -12.15 -6.44 5.62
CA LEU A 51 -11.88 -7.71 4.93
C LEU A 51 -13.16 -8.50 4.69
N ALA A 52 -14.09 -8.52 5.66
CA ALA A 52 -15.40 -9.14 5.51
C ALA A 52 -16.21 -8.49 4.36
N GLU A 53 -16.18 -7.17 4.24
CA GLU A 53 -16.82 -6.46 3.14
C GLU A 53 -16.20 -6.84 1.77
N LEU A 54 -14.87 -6.96 1.68
CA LEU A 54 -14.20 -7.39 0.45
C LEU A 54 -14.58 -8.84 0.08
N ILE A 55 -14.69 -9.75 1.06
CA ILE A 55 -15.18 -11.12 0.84
C ILE A 55 -16.60 -11.11 0.26
N LYS A 56 -17.50 -10.30 0.82
CA LYS A 56 -18.87 -10.13 0.29
C LYS A 56 -18.87 -9.64 -1.17
N ARG A 57 -17.88 -8.85 -1.56
CA ARG A 57 -17.70 -8.35 -2.93
C ARG A 57 -17.03 -9.35 -3.87
N GLY A 58 -16.71 -10.56 -3.39
CA GLY A 58 -16.16 -11.65 -4.19
C GLY A 58 -14.64 -11.68 -4.28
N TRP A 59 -13.94 -11.01 -3.37
CA TRP A 59 -12.49 -11.18 -3.25
C TRP A 59 -12.17 -12.59 -2.80
N THR A 60 -11.21 -13.23 -3.46
CA THR A 60 -10.77 -14.58 -3.11
C THR A 60 -9.91 -14.60 -1.86
N ASP A 61 -9.76 -15.74 -1.21
CA ASP A 61 -8.89 -15.92 -0.05
C ASP A 61 -7.44 -15.49 -0.34
N THR A 62 -6.94 -15.75 -1.52
CA THR A 62 -5.59 -15.33 -1.95
C THR A 62 -5.49 -13.82 -2.04
N GLU A 63 -6.49 -13.14 -2.61
CA GLU A 63 -6.54 -11.69 -2.71
C GLU A 63 -6.68 -11.04 -1.33
N ILE A 64 -7.48 -11.61 -0.43
CA ILE A 64 -7.63 -11.14 0.96
C ILE A 64 -6.29 -11.24 1.72
N ARG A 65 -5.60 -12.37 1.65
CA ARG A 65 -4.25 -12.51 2.24
C ARG A 65 -3.27 -11.50 1.64
N GLY A 66 -3.35 -11.30 0.33
CA GLY A 66 -2.53 -10.33 -0.39
C GLY A 66 -2.69 -8.92 0.16
N VAL A 67 -3.92 -8.40 0.17
CA VAL A 67 -4.22 -7.04 0.64
C VAL A 67 -3.97 -6.86 2.14
N ALA A 68 -4.16 -7.91 2.93
CA ALA A 68 -3.93 -7.89 4.38
C ALA A 68 -2.44 -7.81 4.76
N GLY A 69 -1.52 -8.21 3.87
CA GLY A 69 -0.09 -8.11 4.19
C GLY A 69 0.86 -8.85 3.25
N GLU A 70 0.45 -9.94 2.60
CA GLU A 70 1.37 -10.75 1.77
C GLU A 70 1.92 -9.97 0.57
N ASN A 71 1.15 -9.03 0.01
CA ASN A 71 1.62 -8.16 -1.08
C ASN A 71 2.81 -7.30 -0.66
N VAL A 72 2.71 -6.64 0.50
CA VAL A 72 3.80 -5.81 1.05
C VAL A 72 5.01 -6.68 1.40
N LEU A 73 4.81 -7.83 2.04
CA LEU A 73 5.89 -8.76 2.38
C LEU A 73 6.63 -9.27 1.14
N ARG A 74 5.91 -9.59 0.07
CA ARG A 74 6.51 -10.00 -1.21
C ARG A 74 7.39 -8.87 -1.78
N VAL A 75 6.90 -7.65 -1.81
CA VAL A 75 7.64 -6.50 -2.35
C VAL A 75 8.88 -6.23 -1.50
N LEU A 76 8.76 -6.26 -0.17
CA LEU A 76 9.88 -6.09 0.76
C LEU A 76 10.96 -7.16 0.55
N SER A 77 10.57 -8.43 0.51
CA SER A 77 11.49 -9.54 0.26
C SER A 77 12.21 -9.41 -1.09
N ARG A 78 11.50 -8.94 -2.12
CA ARG A 78 12.10 -8.69 -3.43
C ARG A 78 13.09 -7.54 -3.39
N ALA A 79 12.76 -6.45 -2.69
CA ALA A 79 13.66 -5.31 -2.51
C ALA A 79 14.93 -5.71 -1.75
N GLU A 80 14.82 -6.53 -0.72
CA GLU A 80 15.97 -7.08 0.02
C GLU A 80 16.89 -7.93 -0.88
N ALA A 81 16.30 -8.80 -1.69
CA ALA A 81 17.06 -9.64 -2.64
C ALA A 81 17.81 -8.78 -3.67
N VAL A 82 17.13 -7.79 -4.26
CA VAL A 82 17.76 -6.85 -5.22
C VAL A 82 18.86 -6.03 -4.53
N SER A 83 18.61 -5.55 -3.32
CA SER A 83 19.61 -4.83 -2.52
C SER A 83 20.87 -5.67 -2.28
N ALA A 84 20.72 -6.95 -1.93
CA ALA A 84 21.85 -7.85 -1.74
C ALA A 84 22.67 -8.02 -3.03
N GLN A 85 22.03 -8.20 -4.16
CA GLN A 85 22.69 -8.31 -5.47
C GLN A 85 23.44 -7.03 -5.84
N LEU A 86 22.80 -5.87 -5.67
CA LEU A 86 23.39 -4.58 -6.03
C LEU A 86 24.59 -4.24 -5.13
N ARG A 87 24.52 -4.53 -3.82
CA ARG A 87 25.63 -4.30 -2.88
C ARG A 87 26.87 -5.13 -3.22
N ALA A 88 26.69 -6.29 -3.85
CA ALA A 88 27.82 -7.11 -4.30
C ALA A 88 28.53 -6.51 -5.52
N THR A 89 27.89 -5.63 -6.29
CA THR A 89 28.40 -5.10 -7.56
C THR A 89 28.70 -3.62 -7.55
N ARG A 90 28.12 -2.84 -6.64
CA ARG A 90 28.31 -1.38 -6.55
C ARG A 90 28.10 -0.85 -5.13
N PRO A 91 28.79 0.23 -4.73
CA PRO A 91 28.52 0.91 -3.47
C PRO A 91 27.19 1.69 -3.55
N ALA A 92 26.68 2.07 -2.37
CA ALA A 92 25.54 2.99 -2.27
C ALA A 92 25.90 4.35 -2.88
N SER A 93 24.90 5.01 -3.49
CA SER A 93 25.09 6.37 -3.99
C SER A 93 25.25 7.34 -2.81
N THR A 94 26.27 8.19 -2.89
CA THR A 94 26.51 9.28 -1.93
C THR A 94 26.14 10.65 -2.50
N LYS A 95 25.50 10.68 -3.67
CA LYS A 95 25.09 11.93 -4.32
C LYS A 95 24.02 12.66 -3.51
N THR A 96 24.20 13.97 -3.35
CA THR A 96 23.21 14.84 -2.73
C THR A 96 22.11 15.24 -3.71
N ILE A 97 20.99 15.74 -3.21
CA ILE A 97 19.90 16.29 -4.03
C ILE A 97 20.42 17.37 -4.96
N GLN A 98 21.28 18.27 -4.48
CA GLN A 98 21.87 19.34 -5.29
C GLN A 98 22.71 18.83 -6.46
N GLN A 99 23.30 17.65 -6.33
CA GLN A 99 24.06 17.00 -7.41
C GLN A 99 23.15 16.30 -8.42
N LEU A 100 21.99 15.80 -7.96
CA LEU A 100 21.02 15.09 -8.80
C LEU A 100 20.10 16.04 -9.55
N ASP A 101 19.66 17.13 -8.89
CA ASP A 101 18.73 18.13 -9.44
C ASP A 101 19.43 19.27 -10.19
N ARG A 102 20.68 19.10 -10.61
CA ARG A 102 21.30 20.06 -11.53
C ARG A 102 20.46 20.13 -12.79
N LYS A 103 19.52 21.07 -12.83
CA LYS A 103 18.94 21.54 -14.08
C LYS A 103 20.11 21.94 -14.97
N SER A 104 20.23 21.28 -16.12
CA SER A 104 21.09 21.77 -17.19
C SER A 104 20.72 23.22 -17.40
N THR A 105 21.59 24.13 -16.99
CA THR A 105 21.46 25.54 -17.36
C THR A 105 21.57 25.59 -18.87
N PRO A 106 20.60 26.20 -19.58
CA PRO A 106 20.64 26.29 -21.02
C PRO A 106 21.86 27.07 -21.52
#